data_f30a8a2ea94285d574abe081e308fb65
#
_entry.id   f30a8a2ea94285d574abe081e308fb65
#
_cell.length_a   1.000
_cell.length_b   1.000
_cell.length_c   1.000
_cell.angle_alpha   90.00
_cell.angle_beta   90.00
_cell.angle_gamma   90.00
#
_symmetry.space_group_name_H-M   'P 1'
#
loop_
_entity.id
_entity.type
_entity.pdbx_description
1 polymer ?
#
loop_
_entity_poly.entity_id
_entity_poly.type
_entity_poly.pdbx_seq_one_letter_code
_entity_poly.pdbx_strand_id
1 'polypeptide(L)'
;MKKIGILTRRAGFNHGSSLQAYAMAKFISDLGFECKILNYDEYSGNPRWKIRPYIENIQWIFFRPLIYLLAPSKYYYLHIRKQQYTKFAEFEDTFYNLTSPILTNTEALRKASSSFDALV
;
A
#
# COMPACT_ATOMS: atom_id res chain seq x y z
N MET A 1 -25.18 7.69 -9.69
CA MET A 1 -24.31 8.29 -8.67
C MET A 1 -22.97 8.60 -9.33
N LYS A 2 -22.43 9.79 -9.14
CA LYS A 2 -21.13 10.15 -9.72
C LYS A 2 -20.02 9.36 -9.04
N LYS A 3 -19.05 8.90 -9.85
CA LYS A 3 -17.93 8.08 -9.41
C LYS A 3 -16.67 8.93 -9.33
N ILE A 4 -16.03 8.94 -8.17
CA ILE A 4 -14.81 9.70 -7.93
C ILE A 4 -13.66 8.75 -7.67
N GLY A 5 -12.59 8.90 -8.46
CA GLY A 5 -11.34 8.19 -8.26
C GLY A 5 -10.37 9.01 -7.42
N ILE A 6 -9.77 8.40 -6.39
CA ILE A 6 -8.70 9.02 -5.61
C ILE A 6 -7.38 8.46 -6.07
N LEU A 7 -6.47 9.34 -6.51
CA LEU A 7 -5.10 9.01 -6.82
C LEU A 7 -4.19 9.56 -5.71
N THR A 8 -3.75 8.70 -4.81
CA THR A 8 -2.87 9.08 -3.72
C THR A 8 -1.68 8.15 -3.62
N ARG A 9 -0.56 8.67 -3.10
CA ARG A 9 0.64 7.87 -2.85
C ARG A 9 0.38 6.96 -1.67
N ARG A 10 0.20 5.68 -1.96
CA ARG A 10 -0.12 4.64 -1.00
C ARG A 10 1.10 3.81 -0.59
N ALA A 11 2.18 3.92 -1.37
CA ALA A 11 3.37 3.11 -1.18
C ALA A 11 4.15 3.53 0.08
N GLY A 12 4.48 2.54 0.89
CA GLY A 12 5.32 2.66 2.07
C GLY A 12 4.52 2.89 3.36
N PHE A 13 5.12 2.48 4.45
CA PHE A 13 4.57 2.53 5.81
C PHE A 13 4.55 3.96 6.34
N ASN A 14 3.77 4.82 5.71
CA ASN A 14 3.57 6.19 6.12
C ASN A 14 2.15 6.33 6.67
N HIS A 15 2.04 6.39 7.99
CA HIS A 15 0.78 6.58 8.69
C HIS A 15 0.01 7.79 8.18
N GLY A 16 0.72 8.90 7.89
CA GLY A 16 0.10 10.12 7.39
C GLY A 16 -0.59 9.91 6.04
N SER A 17 0.08 9.29 5.08
CA SER A 17 -0.50 9.04 3.75
C SER A 17 -1.66 8.06 3.79
N SER A 18 -1.59 7.03 4.65
CA SER A 18 -2.68 6.07 4.82
C SER A 18 -3.92 6.71 5.45
N LEU A 19 -3.74 7.50 6.50
CA LEU A 19 -4.84 8.23 7.12
C LEU A 19 -5.44 9.30 6.19
N GLN A 20 -4.61 9.98 5.41
CA GLN A 20 -5.07 10.95 4.42
C GLN A 20 -5.93 10.29 3.34
N ALA A 21 -5.50 9.15 2.80
CA ALA A 21 -6.27 8.40 1.81
C ALA A 21 -7.64 7.96 2.36
N TYR A 22 -7.65 7.44 3.59
CA TYR A 22 -8.88 7.06 4.27
C TYR A 22 -9.81 8.25 4.52
N ALA A 23 -9.29 9.34 5.07
CA ALA A 23 -10.07 10.54 5.38
C ALA A 23 -10.69 11.15 4.11
N MET A 24 -9.91 11.20 3.01
CA MET A 24 -10.40 11.68 1.72
C MET A 24 -11.52 10.78 1.17
N ALA A 25 -11.32 9.46 1.19
CA ALA A 25 -12.32 8.52 0.71
C ALA A 25 -13.61 8.61 1.52
N LYS A 26 -13.49 8.69 2.85
CA LYS A 26 -14.64 8.84 3.73
C LYS A 26 -15.37 10.17 3.50
N PHE A 27 -14.65 11.28 3.41
CA PHE A 27 -15.22 12.59 3.15
C PHE A 27 -16.04 12.63 1.84
N ILE A 28 -15.47 12.09 0.76
CA ILE A 28 -16.14 12.01 -0.54
C ILE A 28 -17.40 11.12 -0.47
N SER A 29 -17.30 9.99 0.24
CA SER A 29 -18.44 9.09 0.44
C SER A 29 -19.55 9.74 1.27
N ASP A 30 -19.19 10.48 2.31
CA ASP A 30 -20.15 11.22 3.16
C ASP A 30 -20.88 12.34 2.38
N LEU A 31 -20.27 12.85 1.30
CA LEU A 31 -20.92 13.77 0.36
C LEU A 31 -21.88 13.06 -0.63
N GLY A 32 -22.04 11.75 -0.55
CA GLY A 32 -22.97 10.98 -1.38
C GLY A 32 -22.39 10.54 -2.74
N PHE A 33 -21.07 10.55 -2.92
CA PHE A 33 -20.43 10.07 -4.14
C PHE A 33 -19.92 8.62 -3.97
N GLU A 34 -19.95 7.84 -5.06
CA GLU A 34 -19.23 6.57 -5.10
C GLU A 34 -17.73 6.84 -5.22
N CYS A 35 -16.95 6.39 -4.23
CA CYS A 35 -15.52 6.66 -4.17
C CYS A 35 -14.71 5.37 -4.25
N LYS A 36 -13.65 5.38 -5.07
CA LYS A 36 -12.64 4.30 -5.11
C LYS A 36 -11.24 4.90 -5.12
N ILE A 37 -10.34 4.26 -4.37
CA ILE A 37 -8.92 4.59 -4.41
C ILE A 37 -8.27 3.81 -5.55
N LEU A 38 -7.58 4.52 -6.44
CA LEU A 38 -6.84 3.92 -7.55
C LEU A 38 -5.64 3.14 -7.00
N ASN A 39 -5.65 1.84 -7.24
CA ASN A 39 -4.60 0.94 -6.78
C ASN A 39 -3.38 1.06 -7.71
N TYR A 40 -2.73 2.22 -7.70
CA TYR A 40 -1.54 2.49 -8.50
C TYR A 40 -0.28 2.20 -7.71
N ASP A 41 0.55 1.33 -8.24
CA ASP A 41 1.84 0.97 -7.69
C ASP A 41 2.90 0.90 -8.80
N GLU A 42 3.61 2.00 -8.97
CA GLU A 42 4.70 2.14 -9.93
C GLU A 42 5.82 1.11 -9.73
N TYR A 43 6.01 0.66 -8.49
CA TYR A 43 7.10 -0.24 -8.12
C TYR A 43 6.74 -1.71 -8.31
N SER A 44 5.46 -2.09 -8.32
CA SER A 44 5.04 -3.49 -8.45
C SER A 44 5.40 -4.10 -9.81
N GLY A 45 5.58 -3.27 -10.84
CA GLY A 45 6.08 -3.66 -12.16
C GLY A 45 7.57 -3.98 -12.22
N ASN A 46 8.37 -3.57 -11.22
CA ASN A 46 9.82 -3.76 -11.24
C ASN A 46 10.19 -5.13 -10.64
N PRO A 47 10.88 -6.01 -11.39
CA PRO A 47 11.26 -7.34 -10.92
C PRO A 47 12.09 -7.34 -9.62
N ARG A 48 12.91 -6.30 -9.42
CA ARG A 48 13.75 -6.16 -8.21
C ARG A 48 12.91 -6.04 -6.94
N TRP A 49 11.75 -5.39 -7.00
CA TRP A 49 10.85 -5.22 -5.87
C TRP A 49 10.03 -6.48 -5.58
N LYS A 50 9.74 -7.28 -6.62
CA LYS A 50 9.05 -8.57 -6.45
C LYS A 50 9.90 -9.61 -5.71
N ILE A 51 11.21 -9.60 -5.97
CA ILE A 51 12.15 -10.58 -5.38
C ILE A 51 12.59 -10.16 -3.97
N ARG A 52 12.63 -8.86 -3.70
CA ARG A 52 13.12 -8.32 -2.43
C ARG A 52 12.45 -8.90 -1.18
N PRO A 53 11.11 -9.01 -1.08
CA PRO A 53 10.49 -9.62 0.11
C PRO A 53 10.83 -11.10 0.30
N TYR A 54 11.09 -11.85 -0.79
CA TYR A 54 11.54 -13.23 -0.70
C TYR A 54 12.95 -13.34 -0.14
N ILE A 55 13.88 -12.51 -0.63
CA ILE A 55 15.27 -12.47 -0.15
C ILE A 55 15.31 -12.01 1.31
N GLU A 56 14.57 -10.97 1.66
CA GLU A 56 14.48 -10.49 3.04
C GLU A 56 13.88 -11.53 3.99
N ASN A 57 12.88 -12.30 3.56
CA ASN A 57 12.31 -13.39 4.36
C ASN A 57 13.28 -14.57 4.54
N ILE A 58 13.97 -14.99 3.49
CA ILE A 58 14.97 -16.08 3.56
C ILE A 58 16.13 -15.66 4.47
N GLN A 59 16.68 -14.48 4.28
CA GLN A 59 17.73 -13.94 5.13
C GLN A 59 17.26 -13.83 6.59
N TRP A 60 16.03 -13.41 6.83
CA TRP A 60 15.44 -13.32 8.15
C TRP A 60 15.33 -14.68 8.84
N ILE A 61 14.89 -15.72 8.12
CA ILE A 61 14.75 -17.07 8.67
C ILE A 61 16.11 -17.65 9.06
N PHE A 62 17.11 -17.55 8.18
CA PHE A 62 18.43 -18.14 8.40
C PHE A 62 19.31 -17.33 9.37
N PHE A 63 19.25 -16.01 9.31
CA PHE A 63 20.13 -15.14 10.11
C PHE A 63 19.49 -14.60 11.37
N ARG A 64 18.21 -14.87 11.59
CA ARG A 64 17.47 -14.41 12.77
C ARG A 64 18.17 -14.72 14.10
N PRO A 65 18.59 -15.95 14.39
CA PRO A 65 19.25 -16.26 15.66
C PRO A 65 20.61 -15.56 15.79
N LEU A 66 21.34 -15.43 14.70
CA LEU A 66 22.62 -14.73 14.68
C LEU A 66 22.45 -13.21 14.88
N ILE A 67 21.45 -12.60 14.24
CA ILE A 67 21.13 -11.19 14.40
C ILE A 67 20.68 -10.90 15.84
N TYR A 68 19.90 -11.78 16.43
CA TYR A 68 19.48 -11.64 17.83
C TYR A 68 20.68 -11.66 18.79
N LEU A 69 21.64 -12.53 18.53
CA LEU A 69 22.84 -12.68 19.38
C LEU A 69 23.82 -11.51 19.23
N LEU A 70 24.09 -11.08 17.99
CA LEU A 70 25.13 -10.12 17.67
C LEU A 70 24.63 -8.66 17.61
N ALA A 71 23.36 -8.44 17.32
CA ALA A 71 22.78 -7.12 17.16
C ALA A 71 21.31 -7.08 17.63
N PRO A 72 21.05 -7.20 18.93
CA PRO A 72 19.69 -7.29 19.47
C PRO A 72 18.82 -6.08 19.13
N SER A 73 19.38 -4.87 19.06
CA SER A 73 18.66 -3.66 18.65
C SER A 73 18.15 -3.73 17.20
N LYS A 74 18.98 -4.29 16.30
CA LYS A 74 18.62 -4.48 14.89
C LYS A 74 17.55 -5.57 14.75
N TYR A 75 17.63 -6.62 15.54
CA TYR A 75 16.59 -7.66 15.60
C TYR A 75 15.25 -7.07 16.00
N TYR A 76 15.22 -6.28 17.07
CA TYR A 76 14.01 -5.61 17.56
C TYR A 76 13.39 -4.68 16.51
N TYR A 77 14.23 -3.87 15.87
CA TYR A 77 13.78 -2.96 14.80
C TYR A 77 13.12 -3.70 13.63
N LEU A 78 13.74 -4.79 13.16
CA LEU A 78 13.22 -5.59 12.05
C LEU A 78 11.91 -6.30 12.43
N HIS A 79 11.83 -6.79 13.68
CA HIS A 79 10.63 -7.45 14.19
C HIS A 79 9.43 -6.49 14.28
N ILE A 80 9.62 -5.31 14.85
CA ILE A 80 8.60 -4.26 14.95
C ILE A 80 8.16 -3.82 13.55
N ARG A 81 9.10 -3.62 12.65
CA ARG A 81 8.82 -3.23 11.28
C ARG A 81 7.94 -4.26 10.57
N LYS A 82 8.22 -5.54 10.73
CA LYS A 82 7.39 -6.61 10.17
C LYS A 82 5.95 -6.58 10.72
N GLN A 83 5.77 -6.38 12.01
CA GLN A 83 4.45 -6.25 12.61
C GLN A 83 3.67 -5.01 12.08
N GLN A 84 4.37 -3.90 11.90
CA GLN A 84 3.78 -2.71 11.30
C GLN A 84 3.28 -2.98 9.88
N TYR A 85 4.03 -3.72 9.07
CA TYR A 85 3.63 -4.12 7.71
C TYR A 85 2.28 -4.85 7.72
N THR A 86 2.15 -5.84 8.57
CA THR A 86 0.92 -6.63 8.67
C THR A 86 -0.28 -5.76 9.05
N LYS A 87 -0.12 -4.90 10.05
CA LYS A 87 -1.19 -3.99 10.49
C LYS A 87 -1.59 -2.97 9.42
N PHE A 88 -0.66 -2.50 8.62
CA PHE A 88 -0.97 -1.62 7.50
C PHE A 88 -1.76 -2.33 6.41
N ALA A 89 -1.35 -3.55 6.05
CA ALA A 89 -2.09 -4.35 5.07
C ALA A 89 -3.52 -4.64 5.55
N GLU A 90 -3.69 -5.02 6.81
CA GLU A 90 -5.00 -5.23 7.42
C GLU A 90 -5.86 -3.95 7.40
N PHE A 91 -5.26 -2.80 7.67
CA PHE A 91 -5.96 -1.51 7.62
C PHE A 91 -6.41 -1.19 6.18
N GLU A 92 -5.53 -1.35 5.20
CA GLU A 92 -5.86 -1.12 3.80
C GLU A 92 -6.97 -2.06 3.32
N ASP A 93 -6.89 -3.34 3.64
CA ASP A 93 -7.91 -4.34 3.26
C ASP A 93 -9.27 -4.06 3.90
N THR A 94 -9.27 -3.50 5.12
CA THR A 94 -10.51 -3.22 5.86
C THR A 94 -11.17 -1.92 5.43
N PHE A 95 -10.39 -0.88 5.16
CA PHE A 95 -10.91 0.49 5.02
C PHE A 95 -10.80 1.07 3.61
N TYR A 96 -10.06 0.43 2.71
CA TYR A 96 -9.90 0.95 1.36
C TYR A 96 -10.79 0.22 0.36
N ASN A 97 -11.57 0.98 -0.39
CA ASN A 97 -12.24 0.51 -1.60
C ASN A 97 -11.29 0.69 -2.78
N LEU A 98 -10.42 -0.30 -2.99
CA LEU A 98 -9.41 -0.24 -4.04
C LEU A 98 -9.94 -0.67 -5.40
N THR A 99 -9.42 -0.07 -6.46
CA THR A 99 -9.63 -0.60 -7.82
C THR A 99 -8.84 -1.90 -8.01
N SER A 100 -9.41 -2.82 -8.78
CA SER A 100 -8.75 -4.06 -9.20
C SER A 100 -8.70 -4.09 -10.74
N PRO A 101 -7.61 -4.52 -11.38
CA PRO A 101 -6.32 -4.98 -10.82
C PRO A 101 -5.39 -3.83 -10.37
N ILE A 102 -4.21 -4.20 -9.84
CA ILE A 102 -3.13 -3.24 -9.53
C ILE A 102 -2.65 -2.58 -10.82
N LEU A 103 -2.62 -1.25 -10.83
CA LEU A 103 -2.18 -0.43 -11.97
C LEU A 103 -0.68 -0.17 -11.86
N THR A 104 0.11 -0.68 -12.80
CA THR A 104 1.57 -0.64 -12.73
C THR A 104 2.23 0.34 -13.69
N ASN A 105 1.46 0.90 -14.60
CA ASN A 105 1.95 1.86 -15.59
C ASN A 105 0.94 2.99 -15.83
N THR A 106 1.42 4.04 -16.47
CA THR A 106 0.65 5.26 -16.75
C THR A 106 -0.52 5.01 -17.70
N GLU A 107 -0.39 4.08 -18.63
CA GLU A 107 -1.44 3.74 -19.59
C GLU A 107 -2.62 3.03 -18.91
N ALA A 108 -2.31 2.05 -18.05
CA ALA A 108 -3.31 1.38 -17.23
C ALA A 108 -4.03 2.36 -16.28
N LEU A 109 -3.28 3.30 -15.70
CA LEU A 109 -3.84 4.36 -14.89
C LEU A 109 -4.79 5.25 -15.69
N ARG A 110 -4.38 5.68 -16.88
CA ARG A 110 -5.21 6.50 -17.78
C ARG A 110 -6.50 5.78 -18.19
N LYS A 111 -6.40 4.48 -18.50
CA LYS A 111 -7.58 3.65 -18.83
C LYS A 111 -8.51 3.48 -17.62
N ALA A 112 -7.97 3.24 -16.45
CA ALA A 112 -8.77 3.14 -15.23
C ALA A 112 -9.43 4.47 -14.86
N SER A 113 -8.71 5.59 -15.03
CA SER A 113 -9.21 6.93 -14.71
C SER A 113 -10.40 7.35 -15.58
N SER A 114 -10.49 6.87 -16.83
CA SER A 114 -11.60 7.18 -17.72
C SER A 114 -12.96 6.59 -17.26
N SER A 115 -12.96 5.68 -16.31
CA SER A 115 -14.17 5.11 -15.70
C SER A 115 -14.77 5.95 -14.56
N PHE A 116 -14.12 7.05 -14.20
CA PHE A 116 -14.55 7.97 -13.15
C PHE A 116 -14.99 9.31 -13.74
N ASP A 117 -15.97 9.93 -13.09
CA ASP A 117 -16.46 11.26 -13.48
C ASP A 117 -15.48 12.38 -13.08
N ALA A 118 -14.70 12.15 -12.02
CA ALA A 118 -13.65 13.04 -11.55
C ALA A 118 -12.52 12.29 -10.86
N LEU A 119 -11.33 12.88 -10.84
CA LEU A 119 -10.17 12.44 -10.08
C LEU A 119 -9.76 13.50 -9.06
N VAL A 120 -9.34 13.03 -7.88
CA VAL A 120 -8.83 13.84 -6.78
C VAL A 120 -7.47 13.28 -6.30
#